data_5895937bdd5a2316ad0c51d2aa993b35
#
_entry.id   5895937bdd5a2316ad0c51d2aa993b35
#
_cell.length_a   1.000
_cell.length_b   1.000
_cell.length_c   1.000
_cell.angle_alpha   90.00
_cell.angle_beta   90.00
_cell.angle_gamma   90.00
#
_symmetry.space_group_name_H-M   'P 1'
#
loop_
_entity.id
_entity.type
_entity.pdbx_description
1 polymer ?
#
loop_
_entity_poly.entity_id
_entity_poly.type
_entity_poly.pdbx_seq_one_letter_code
_entity_poly.pdbx_strand_id
1 'polypeptide(L)'
;MRLQLRCHGDIDLSQPGMQAEIRSHIARCLRDYPNGGEGVITLAGVEHCFAYVVEDDVVDTVIGPPDYIEQVFNEGRQDMQEGQSLLPRKDHD
;
A
#
# COMPACT_ATOMS: atom_id res chain seq x y z
N MET A 1 -6.16 -14.54 -13.01
CA MET A 1 -5.20 -14.38 -11.91
C MET A 1 -5.79 -13.53 -10.81
N ARG A 2 -5.52 -13.89 -9.58
CA ARG A 2 -6.09 -13.21 -8.43
C ARG A 2 -4.98 -12.59 -7.59
N LEU A 3 -5.08 -11.30 -7.40
CA LEU A 3 -4.12 -10.60 -6.56
C LEU A 3 -4.59 -10.63 -5.11
N GLN A 4 -3.64 -10.74 -4.22
CA GLN A 4 -3.91 -10.70 -2.80
C GLN A 4 -3.59 -9.31 -2.28
N LEU A 5 -4.54 -8.71 -1.59
CA LEU A 5 -4.36 -7.36 -1.07
C LEU A 5 -4.00 -7.42 0.40
N ARG A 6 -2.89 -6.79 0.75
CA ARG A 6 -2.51 -6.56 2.13
C ARG A 6 -2.60 -5.08 2.40
N CYS A 7 -3.07 -4.74 3.58
CA CYS A 7 -3.25 -3.33 3.90
C CYS A 7 -2.75 -3.05 5.30
N HIS A 8 -1.94 -2.00 5.41
CA HIS A 8 -1.47 -1.47 6.68
C HIS A 8 -1.98 -0.06 6.78
N GLY A 9 -2.45 0.34 7.94
CA GLY A 9 -2.99 1.66 8.05
C GLY A 9 -2.89 2.23 9.43
N ASP A 10 -2.82 3.54 9.48
CA ASP A 10 -2.87 4.31 10.70
C ASP A 10 -4.32 4.65 11.01
N ILE A 11 -5.24 3.74 10.68
CA ILE A 11 -6.65 3.89 10.86
C ILE A 11 -7.23 2.51 11.18
N ASP A 12 -8.47 2.50 11.61
CA ASP A 12 -9.13 1.25 11.96
C ASP A 12 -9.61 0.56 10.70
N LEU A 13 -8.86 -0.42 10.27
CA LEU A 13 -9.17 -1.15 9.04
C LEU A 13 -10.19 -2.26 9.24
N SER A 14 -10.62 -2.46 10.47
CA SER A 14 -11.59 -3.53 10.74
C SER A 14 -13.01 -3.09 10.51
N GLN A 15 -13.25 -1.83 10.22
CA GLN A 15 -14.61 -1.34 10.02
C GLN A 15 -15.23 -1.97 8.78
N PRO A 16 -16.51 -2.33 8.87
CA PRO A 16 -17.19 -2.91 7.71
C PRO A 16 -17.18 -1.94 6.53
N GLY A 17 -16.94 -2.47 5.37
CA GLY A 17 -16.92 -1.66 4.15
C GLY A 17 -15.63 -0.95 3.90
N MET A 18 -14.81 -0.76 4.91
CA MET A 18 -13.56 -0.05 4.74
C MET A 18 -12.65 -0.78 3.77
N GLN A 19 -12.51 -2.07 3.96
CA GLN A 19 -11.62 -2.85 3.09
C GLN A 19 -12.17 -2.93 1.68
N ALA A 20 -13.49 -2.95 1.55
CA ALA A 20 -14.09 -2.96 0.22
C ALA A 20 -13.79 -1.67 -0.53
N GLU A 21 -13.85 -0.54 0.17
CA GLU A 21 -13.50 0.74 -0.45
C GLU A 21 -12.04 0.77 -0.88
N ILE A 22 -11.17 0.29 0.00
CA ILE A 22 -9.74 0.27 -0.31
C ILE A 22 -9.50 -0.63 -1.52
N ARG A 23 -10.11 -1.79 -1.52
CA ARG A 23 -9.91 -2.74 -2.62
C ARG A 23 -10.38 -2.16 -3.94
N SER A 24 -11.51 -1.50 -3.92
CA SER A 24 -12.04 -0.90 -5.15
C SER A 24 -11.11 0.20 -5.66
N HIS A 25 -10.61 1.02 -4.74
CA HIS A 25 -9.73 2.11 -5.13
C HIS A 25 -8.44 1.58 -5.73
N ILE A 26 -7.85 0.61 -5.07
CA ILE A 26 -6.59 0.03 -5.54
C ILE A 26 -6.81 -0.68 -6.86
N ALA A 27 -7.94 -1.35 -7.03
CA ALA A 27 -8.22 -2.02 -8.29
C ALA A 27 -8.23 -1.03 -9.46
N ARG A 28 -8.77 0.16 -9.22
CA ARG A 28 -8.75 1.18 -10.27
C ARG A 28 -7.33 1.68 -10.53
N CYS A 29 -6.56 1.83 -9.47
CA CYS A 29 -5.18 2.29 -9.63
C CYS A 29 -4.35 1.29 -10.42
N LEU A 30 -4.60 0.01 -10.22
CA LEU A 30 -3.82 -1.03 -10.87
C LEU A 30 -3.98 -1.03 -12.38
N ARG A 31 -5.06 -0.47 -12.88
CA ARG A 31 -5.23 -0.36 -14.33
C ARG A 31 -4.15 0.50 -14.95
N ASP A 32 -3.81 1.60 -14.29
CA ASP A 32 -2.84 2.54 -14.83
C ASP A 32 -1.45 2.30 -14.29
N TYR A 33 -1.36 1.78 -13.08
CA TYR A 33 -0.09 1.61 -12.40
C TYR A 33 -0.01 0.20 -11.82
N PRO A 34 0.22 -0.79 -12.69
CA PRO A 34 0.16 -2.19 -12.24
C PRO A 34 1.29 -2.63 -11.33
N ASN A 35 2.36 -1.83 -11.22
CA ASN A 35 3.49 -2.22 -10.38
C ASN A 35 3.55 -1.46 -9.07
N GLY A 36 2.80 -0.38 -8.95
CA GLY A 36 2.80 0.40 -7.73
C GLY A 36 2.41 1.82 -8.00
N GLY A 37 2.03 2.53 -6.95
CA GLY A 37 1.61 3.91 -7.08
C GLY A 37 1.34 4.52 -5.73
N GLU A 38 0.95 5.79 -5.75
CA GLU A 38 0.63 6.51 -4.54
C GLU A 38 -0.37 7.60 -4.88
N GLY A 39 -1.02 8.11 -3.85
CA GLY A 39 -2.00 9.14 -4.05
C GLY A 39 -2.82 9.38 -2.81
N VAL A 40 -4.08 9.76 -3.03
CA VAL A 40 -5.00 10.08 -1.95
C VAL A 40 -6.23 9.19 -2.08
N ILE A 41 -6.69 8.66 -0.98
CA ILE A 41 -7.89 7.85 -0.92
C ILE A 41 -8.81 8.45 0.14
N THR A 42 -10.10 8.50 -0.17
CA THR A 42 -11.10 9.00 0.77
C THR A 42 -11.81 7.81 1.40
N LEU A 43 -11.71 7.72 2.72
CA LEU A 43 -12.34 6.63 3.45
C LEU A 43 -13.23 7.22 4.53
N ALA A 44 -14.49 6.84 4.52
CA ALA A 44 -15.48 7.35 5.47
C ALA A 44 -15.47 8.88 5.50
N GLY A 45 -15.32 9.50 4.33
CA GLY A 45 -15.36 10.95 4.23
C GLY A 45 -14.08 11.65 4.60
N VAL A 46 -13.02 10.93 4.91
CA VAL A 46 -11.75 11.52 5.32
C VAL A 46 -10.68 11.14 4.29
N GLU A 47 -9.90 12.13 3.89
CA GLU A 47 -8.82 11.91 2.93
C GLU A 47 -7.58 11.41 3.64
N HIS A 48 -6.97 10.41 3.04
CA HIS A 48 -5.73 9.83 3.55
C HIS A 48 -4.76 9.67 2.38
N CYS A 49 -3.49 9.77 2.69
CA CYS A 49 -2.47 9.40 1.70
C CYS A 49 -2.33 7.90 1.69
N PHE A 50 -1.94 7.37 0.55
CA PHE A 50 -1.69 5.94 0.44
C PHE A 50 -0.60 5.69 -0.57
N ALA A 51 0.01 4.51 -0.47
CA ALA A 51 0.96 4.02 -1.45
C ALA A 51 0.85 2.52 -1.49
N TYR A 52 1.17 1.94 -2.64
CA TYR A 52 1.12 0.49 -2.76
C TYR A 52 2.22 0.03 -3.71
N VAL A 53 2.64 -1.22 -3.51
CA VAL A 53 3.55 -1.89 -4.43
C VAL A 53 2.99 -3.27 -4.72
N VAL A 54 3.31 -3.78 -5.90
CA VAL A 54 2.83 -5.09 -6.33
C VAL A 54 4.03 -5.99 -6.54
N GLU A 55 3.99 -7.14 -5.90
CA GLU A 55 5.09 -8.08 -6.00
C GLU A 55 4.55 -9.49 -5.79
N ASP A 56 4.83 -10.37 -6.73
CA ASP A 56 4.44 -11.79 -6.62
C ASP A 56 2.93 -11.94 -6.38
N ASP A 57 2.13 -11.19 -7.11
CA ASP A 57 0.67 -11.26 -7.00
C ASP A 57 0.15 -10.77 -5.67
N VAL A 58 0.97 -10.05 -4.92
CA VAL A 58 0.56 -9.45 -3.67
C VAL A 58 0.65 -7.94 -3.82
N VAL A 59 -0.42 -7.26 -3.43
CA VAL A 59 -0.46 -5.81 -3.41
C VAL A 59 -0.35 -5.37 -1.96
N ASP A 60 0.78 -4.75 -1.62
CA ASP A 60 0.98 -4.20 -0.29
C ASP A 60 0.62 -2.73 -0.29
N THR A 61 -0.37 -2.37 0.50
CA THR A 61 -0.88 -1.03 0.56
C THR A 61 -0.68 -0.46 1.96
N VAL A 62 -0.24 0.79 2.03
CA VAL A 62 -0.08 1.51 3.29
C VAL A 62 -0.89 2.79 3.20
N ILE A 63 -1.70 3.05 4.21
CA ILE A 63 -2.59 4.22 4.24
C ILE A 63 -2.31 5.00 5.52
N GLY A 64 -2.09 6.30 5.38
CA GLY A 64 -1.83 7.15 6.52
C GLY A 64 -1.09 8.40 6.10
N PRO A 65 -0.58 9.17 7.06
CA PRO A 65 0.23 10.33 6.72
C PRO A 65 1.47 9.92 5.95
N PRO A 66 2.03 10.81 5.14
CA PRO A 66 3.24 10.47 4.39
C PRO A 66 4.38 9.95 5.25
N ASP A 67 4.54 10.51 6.44
CA ASP A 67 5.59 10.04 7.34
C ASP A 67 5.36 8.60 7.76
N TYR A 68 4.11 8.26 8.01
CA TYR A 68 3.76 6.90 8.39
C TYR A 68 4.05 5.93 7.24
N ILE A 69 3.67 6.33 6.04
CA ILE A 69 3.87 5.48 4.87
C ILE A 69 5.36 5.23 4.67
N GLU A 70 6.14 6.27 4.76
CA GLU A 70 7.58 6.13 4.58
C GLU A 70 8.18 5.24 5.65
N GLN A 71 7.73 5.41 6.87
CA GLN A 71 8.24 4.60 7.97
C GLN A 71 7.94 3.13 7.78
N VAL A 72 6.72 2.82 7.37
CA VAL A 72 6.34 1.41 7.19
C VAL A 72 7.18 0.77 6.09
N PHE A 73 7.35 1.47 4.98
CA PHE A 73 8.14 0.91 3.91
C PHE A 73 9.60 0.78 4.28
N ASN A 74 10.12 1.73 5.04
CA ASN A 74 11.51 1.63 5.48
C ASN A 74 11.72 0.47 6.42
N GLU A 75 10.79 0.28 7.35
CA GLU A 75 10.89 -0.84 8.27
C GLU A 75 10.74 -2.17 7.56
N GLY A 76 9.79 -2.23 6.63
CA GLY A 76 9.63 -3.43 5.85
C GLY A 76 10.85 -3.73 5.03
N ARG A 77 11.46 -2.70 4.47
CA ARG A 77 12.68 -2.89 3.70
C ARG A 77 13.81 -3.42 4.56
N GLN A 78 13.90 -2.92 5.79
CA GLN A 78 14.92 -3.42 6.70
C GLN A 78 14.67 -4.87 7.07
N ASP A 79 13.42 -5.20 7.34
CA ASP A 79 13.08 -6.57 7.70
C ASP A 79 13.37 -7.52 6.55
N MET A 80 13.19 -7.05 5.35
CA MET A 80 13.34 -7.90 4.18
C MET A 80 14.70 -7.74 3.53
N GLN A 81 15.58 -7.06 4.21
CA GLN A 81 16.89 -6.83 3.66
C GLN A 81 17.64 -8.11 3.43
N GLU A 82 17.40 -9.09 4.27
CA GLU A 82 18.03 -10.39 4.09
C GLU A 82 17.40 -11.14 2.95
N GLY A 83 16.19 -10.80 2.58
CA GLY A 83 15.48 -11.48 1.54
C GLY A 83 15.13 -10.58 0.38
N GLN A 84 14.19 -9.72 0.57
CA GLN A 84 13.73 -8.87 -0.50
C GLN A 84 13.12 -7.60 0.05
N SER A 85 12.91 -6.66 -0.84
CA SER A 85 12.44 -5.35 -0.50
C SER A 85 11.00 -5.18 -0.97
N LEU A 86 10.18 -4.48 -0.22
CA LEU A 86 8.83 -4.17 -0.64
C LEU A 86 8.81 -3.08 -1.70
N LEU A 87 9.77 -2.19 -1.64
CA LEU A 87 9.86 -1.10 -2.59
C LEU A 87 10.95 -1.37 -3.59
N PRO A 88 10.80 -0.85 -4.81
CA PRO A 88 11.92 -0.89 -5.73
C PRO A 88 13.13 -0.20 -5.12
N ARG A 89 14.26 -0.79 -5.34
CA ARG A 89 15.51 -0.28 -4.77
C ARG A 89 16.00 0.88 -5.58
N LYS A 90 15.62 2.02 -5.23
CA LYS A 90 16.05 3.18 -5.96
C LYS A 90 17.25 3.85 -5.33
N ASP A 91 17.55 3.44 -4.18
CA ASP A 91 18.65 4.02 -3.46
C ASP A 91 19.76 3.08 -3.32
N HIS A 92 19.88 2.50 -3.69
CA HIS A 92 20.84 1.60 -3.27
C HIS A 92 21.80 1.57 -3.79
N ASP A 93 21.46 2.00 -3.92
CA ASP A 93 22.27 2.09 -4.11
C ASP A 93 22.81 1.89 -3.86
#